data_441d7d8aa7ebe354e3a921944f38d7da
#
_entry.id   441d7d8aa7ebe354e3a921944f38d7da
#
_cell.length_a   1.000
_cell.length_b   1.000
_cell.length_c   1.000
_cell.angle_alpha   90.00
_cell.angle_beta   90.00
_cell.angle_gamma   90.00
#
_symmetry.space_group_name_H-M   'P 1'
#
loop_
_entity.id
_entity.type
_entity.pdbx_description
1 polymer ?
#
loop_
_entity_poly.entity_id
_entity_poly.type
_entity_poly.pdbx_seq_one_letter_code
_entity_poly.pdbx_strand_id
1 'polypeptide(L)'
;MVRMFADRGCQVIIFDVQDDKGETLAKELCDQGKKVVYKHVNLFDIDEIKNAYVWIKEQFGKLDYAMNNAGFGIPAKPLDECTSEEVNKVIGICLIAVTNCMIEEIKIMKENGFGRIVNTTSGAGLLGIKGNSVYCAAKHGVVGVTKAAALDYATSNITINAIAPGTIETELVNSLKEIAPDAYKQAEESNPSGHLGKPEDIANAAVFLCEDASSFINGVVLPVDSGCVAGK
;
A
#
# COMPACT_ATOMS: atom_id res chain seq x y z
N MET A 1 8.99 -0.62 -3.73
CA MET A 1 8.27 -1.72 -4.41
C MET A 1 8.55 -1.75 -5.90
N VAL A 2 8.22 -0.74 -6.73
CA VAL A 2 8.43 -0.73 -8.19
C VAL A 2 9.82 -1.24 -8.60
N ARG A 3 10.90 -0.64 -8.09
CA ARG A 3 12.28 -1.05 -8.38
C ARG A 3 12.54 -2.54 -8.09
N MET A 4 12.09 -3.01 -6.93
CA MET A 4 12.33 -4.41 -6.51
C MET A 4 11.62 -5.44 -7.38
N PHE A 5 10.39 -5.18 -7.82
CA PHE A 5 9.69 -6.06 -8.75
C PHE A 5 10.29 -5.97 -10.15
N ALA A 6 10.67 -4.78 -10.62
CA ALA A 6 11.36 -4.59 -11.89
C ALA A 6 12.72 -5.33 -11.95
N ASP A 7 13.49 -5.32 -10.84
CA ASP A 7 14.76 -6.04 -10.70
C ASP A 7 14.59 -7.57 -10.73
N ARG A 8 13.41 -8.06 -10.35
CA ARG A 8 13.04 -9.48 -10.46
C ARG A 8 12.49 -9.86 -11.84
N GLY A 9 12.52 -8.95 -12.81
CA GLY A 9 12.09 -9.21 -14.19
C GLY A 9 10.58 -9.09 -14.40
N CYS A 10 9.83 -8.60 -13.45
CA CYS A 10 8.39 -8.37 -13.63
C CYS A 10 8.13 -7.25 -14.64
N GLN A 11 7.05 -7.38 -15.41
CA GLN A 11 6.41 -6.24 -16.04
C GLN A 11 5.69 -5.46 -14.92
N VAL A 12 6.12 -4.24 -14.65
CA VAL A 12 5.55 -3.40 -13.59
C VAL A 12 4.71 -2.29 -14.19
N ILE A 13 3.52 -2.08 -13.62
CA ILE A 13 2.64 -0.98 -13.97
C ILE A 13 2.51 -0.08 -12.74
N ILE A 14 2.74 1.21 -12.93
CA ILE A 14 2.62 2.23 -11.89
C ILE A 14 1.31 2.98 -12.13
N PHE A 15 0.40 2.96 -11.15
CA PHE A 15 -0.77 3.82 -11.08
C PHE A 15 -0.51 4.94 -10.08
N ASP A 16 -0.55 6.18 -10.52
CA ASP A 16 -0.42 7.36 -9.67
C ASP A 16 -1.08 8.57 -10.36
N VAL A 17 -1.30 9.65 -9.62
CA VAL A 17 -1.74 10.95 -10.14
C VAL A 17 -0.57 11.93 -10.34
N GLN A 18 0.64 11.58 -9.89
CA GLN A 18 1.84 12.39 -10.00
C GLN A 18 2.59 12.03 -11.31
N ASP A 19 2.11 12.56 -12.44
CA ASP A 19 2.60 12.21 -13.78
C ASP A 19 4.12 12.38 -13.91
N ASP A 20 4.66 13.54 -13.52
CA ASP A 20 6.10 13.83 -13.64
C ASP A 20 6.97 12.80 -12.90
N LYS A 21 6.57 12.40 -11.69
CA LYS A 21 7.32 11.40 -10.90
C LYS A 21 7.15 9.99 -11.47
N GLY A 22 5.94 9.64 -11.85
CA GLY A 22 5.61 8.33 -12.39
C GLY A 22 6.30 8.07 -13.72
N GLU A 23 6.24 9.01 -14.65
CA GLU A 23 6.90 8.94 -15.96
C GLU A 23 8.43 8.93 -15.82
N THR A 24 8.99 9.80 -14.95
CA THR A 24 10.44 9.83 -14.69
C THR A 24 10.93 8.49 -14.18
N LEU A 25 10.24 7.89 -13.19
CA LEU A 25 10.63 6.59 -12.64
C LEU A 25 10.51 5.47 -13.69
N ALA A 26 9.41 5.46 -14.45
CA ALA A 26 9.22 4.47 -15.51
C ALA A 26 10.32 4.58 -16.57
N LYS A 27 10.62 5.79 -17.02
CA LYS A 27 11.70 6.03 -17.99
C LYS A 27 13.06 5.60 -17.46
N GLU A 28 13.42 6.01 -16.23
CA GLU A 28 14.70 5.61 -15.62
C GLU A 28 14.90 4.08 -15.62
N LEU A 29 13.84 3.35 -15.22
CA LEU A 29 13.92 1.89 -15.16
C LEU A 29 13.91 1.24 -16.56
N CYS A 30 13.18 1.79 -17.51
CA CYS A 30 13.23 1.35 -18.90
C CYS A 30 14.62 1.57 -19.54
N ASP A 31 15.28 2.69 -19.25
CA ASP A 31 16.66 2.98 -19.71
C ASP A 31 17.67 1.95 -19.13
N GLN A 32 17.35 1.30 -18.00
CA GLN A 32 18.10 0.17 -17.41
C GLN A 32 17.68 -1.20 -17.96
N GLY A 33 16.83 -1.25 -18.99
CA GLY A 33 16.36 -2.49 -19.60
C GLY A 33 15.22 -3.19 -18.82
N LYS A 34 14.61 -2.53 -17.83
CA LYS A 34 13.47 -3.06 -17.10
C LYS A 34 12.16 -2.80 -17.86
N LYS A 35 11.13 -3.55 -17.53
CA LYS A 35 9.81 -3.44 -18.14
C LYS A 35 8.89 -2.69 -17.17
N VAL A 36 8.78 -1.38 -17.31
CA VAL A 36 7.96 -0.53 -16.45
C VAL A 36 7.09 0.40 -17.29
N VAL A 37 5.83 0.53 -16.93
CA VAL A 37 4.88 1.45 -17.57
C VAL A 37 4.21 2.29 -16.49
N TYR A 38 4.13 3.59 -16.73
CA TYR A 38 3.31 4.50 -15.93
C TYR A 38 1.94 4.69 -16.60
N LYS A 39 0.90 4.79 -15.80
CA LYS A 39 -0.44 5.17 -16.21
C LYS A 39 -1.06 6.08 -15.17
N HIS A 40 -1.51 7.26 -15.59
CA HIS A 40 -2.30 8.14 -14.73
C HIS A 40 -3.59 7.45 -14.31
N VAL A 41 -3.85 7.38 -13.02
CA VAL A 41 -5.10 6.85 -12.45
C VAL A 41 -5.44 7.62 -11.18
N ASN A 42 -6.56 8.32 -11.20
CA ASN A 42 -7.12 8.94 -10.01
C ASN A 42 -7.96 7.91 -9.23
N LEU A 43 -7.44 7.45 -8.11
CA LEU A 43 -8.10 6.43 -7.28
C LEU A 43 -9.36 6.93 -6.55
N PHE A 44 -9.71 8.21 -6.62
CA PHE A 44 -11.01 8.73 -6.20
C PHE A 44 -12.09 8.51 -7.27
N ASP A 45 -11.70 8.23 -8.51
CA ASP A 45 -12.62 7.97 -9.61
C ASP A 45 -12.74 6.46 -9.88
N ILE A 46 -13.92 5.92 -9.58
CA ILE A 46 -14.22 4.47 -9.74
C ILE A 46 -14.14 4.05 -11.21
N ASP A 47 -14.51 4.92 -12.13
CA ASP A 47 -14.50 4.57 -13.56
C ASP A 47 -13.08 4.60 -14.10
N GLU A 48 -12.22 5.51 -13.63
CA GLU A 48 -10.78 5.45 -13.92
C GLU A 48 -10.15 4.16 -13.40
N ILE A 49 -10.46 3.75 -12.16
CA ILE A 49 -9.99 2.46 -11.63
C ILE A 49 -10.40 1.32 -12.56
N LYS A 50 -11.69 1.16 -12.85
CA LYS A 50 -12.21 0.10 -13.73
C LYS A 50 -11.52 0.09 -15.09
N ASN A 51 -11.45 1.27 -15.73
CA ASN A 51 -10.83 1.42 -17.04
C ASN A 51 -9.34 1.08 -17.03
N ALA A 52 -8.63 1.37 -15.93
CA ALA A 52 -7.23 1.01 -15.77
C ALA A 52 -7.03 -0.52 -15.73
N TYR A 53 -7.90 -1.25 -15.03
CA TYR A 53 -7.82 -2.72 -14.98
C TYR A 53 -8.29 -3.40 -16.27
N VAL A 54 -9.29 -2.83 -16.99
CA VAL A 54 -9.65 -3.26 -18.36
C VAL A 54 -8.43 -3.11 -19.28
N TRP A 55 -7.75 -1.96 -19.22
CA TRP A 55 -6.53 -1.71 -19.98
C TRP A 55 -5.41 -2.70 -19.63
N ILE A 56 -5.19 -3.05 -18.33
CA ILE A 56 -4.23 -4.10 -17.95
C ILE A 56 -4.55 -5.40 -18.67
N LYS A 57 -5.81 -5.82 -18.66
CA LYS A 57 -6.24 -7.06 -19.28
C LYS A 57 -6.02 -7.05 -20.79
N GLU A 58 -6.32 -5.94 -21.46
CA GLU A 58 -6.13 -5.78 -22.90
C GLU A 58 -4.65 -5.77 -23.32
N GLN A 59 -3.79 -5.09 -22.55
CA GLN A 59 -2.39 -4.92 -22.91
C GLN A 59 -1.50 -6.09 -22.48
N PHE A 60 -1.80 -6.72 -21.34
CA PHE A 60 -0.92 -7.72 -20.71
C PHE A 60 -1.58 -9.08 -20.53
N GLY A 61 -2.89 -9.18 -20.67
CA GLY A 61 -3.66 -10.41 -20.58
C GLY A 61 -3.85 -10.97 -19.17
N LYS A 62 -3.04 -10.56 -18.19
CA LYS A 62 -3.04 -11.08 -16.82
C LYS A 62 -2.57 -10.05 -15.79
N LEU A 63 -2.83 -10.36 -14.52
CA LEU A 63 -2.29 -9.68 -13.36
C LEU A 63 -1.88 -10.72 -12.31
N ASP A 64 -0.60 -10.81 -12.02
CA ASP A 64 -0.06 -11.82 -11.07
C ASP A 64 0.05 -11.22 -9.65
N TYR A 65 0.49 -9.97 -9.54
CA TYR A 65 0.78 -9.29 -8.28
C TYR A 65 0.12 -7.92 -8.23
N ALA A 66 -0.44 -7.55 -7.09
CA ALA A 66 -1.00 -6.23 -6.86
C ALA A 66 -0.57 -5.66 -5.49
N MET A 67 -0.11 -4.39 -5.50
CA MET A 67 0.35 -3.68 -4.32
C MET A 67 -0.51 -2.43 -4.11
N ASN A 68 -1.50 -2.51 -3.22
CA ASN A 68 -2.36 -1.39 -2.86
C ASN A 68 -1.67 -0.53 -1.80
N ASN A 69 -0.88 0.45 -2.25
CA ASN A 69 -0.01 1.25 -1.37
C ASN A 69 -0.46 2.70 -1.22
N ALA A 70 -1.25 3.23 -2.14
CA ALA A 70 -1.68 4.63 -2.11
C ALA A 70 -2.43 4.97 -0.80
N GLY A 71 -2.16 6.14 -0.28
CA GLY A 71 -2.81 6.61 0.93
C GLY A 71 -2.11 7.79 1.56
N PHE A 72 -2.84 8.54 2.36
CA PHE A 72 -2.30 9.65 3.15
C PHE A 72 -3.11 9.81 4.45
N GLY A 73 -2.51 10.49 5.42
CA GLY A 73 -3.18 10.96 6.63
C GLY A 73 -3.43 12.47 6.60
N ILE A 74 -4.14 12.95 7.60
CA ILE A 74 -4.28 14.39 7.89
C ILE A 74 -3.46 14.73 9.13
N PRO A 75 -3.16 16.02 9.38
CA PRO A 75 -2.53 16.44 10.64
C PRO A 75 -3.29 15.92 11.85
N ALA A 76 -2.54 15.45 12.86
CA ALA A 76 -3.13 14.90 14.07
C ALA A 76 -3.98 15.94 14.82
N LYS A 77 -5.24 15.59 15.10
CA LYS A 77 -6.19 16.42 15.85
C LYS A 77 -7.30 15.59 16.49
N PRO A 78 -8.00 16.11 17.52
CA PRO A 78 -9.18 15.46 18.09
C PRO A 78 -10.25 15.19 17.04
N LEU A 79 -11.07 14.14 17.26
CA LEU A 79 -12.07 13.72 16.28
C LEU A 79 -13.16 14.78 16.00
N ASP A 80 -13.56 15.53 16.99
CA ASP A 80 -14.55 16.61 16.89
C ASP A 80 -14.06 17.83 16.11
N GLU A 81 -12.75 17.94 15.87
CA GLU A 81 -12.13 18.95 15.01
C GLU A 81 -11.98 18.49 13.54
N CYS A 82 -12.27 17.22 13.24
CA CYS A 82 -12.20 16.69 11.89
C CYS A 82 -13.41 17.14 11.06
N THR A 83 -13.17 17.60 9.85
CA THR A 83 -14.24 17.96 8.92
C THR A 83 -14.72 16.74 8.13
N SER A 84 -15.98 16.78 7.68
CA SER A 84 -16.52 15.72 6.81
C SER A 84 -15.71 15.57 5.51
N GLU A 85 -15.13 16.64 4.99
CA GLU A 85 -14.27 16.59 3.80
C GLU A 85 -12.99 15.80 4.06
N GLU A 86 -12.33 16.03 5.20
CA GLU A 86 -11.14 15.28 5.61
C GLU A 86 -11.47 13.80 5.83
N VAL A 87 -12.59 13.50 6.48
CA VAL A 87 -13.08 12.12 6.66
C VAL A 87 -13.26 11.46 5.30
N ASN A 88 -13.98 12.09 4.37
CA ASN A 88 -14.23 11.53 3.05
C ASN A 88 -12.95 11.34 2.24
N LYS A 89 -11.99 12.26 2.32
CA LYS A 89 -10.70 12.13 1.65
C LYS A 89 -9.89 10.95 2.18
N VAL A 90 -9.74 10.84 3.50
CA VAL A 90 -8.93 9.76 4.10
C VAL A 90 -9.57 8.40 3.89
N ILE A 91 -10.87 8.26 4.17
CA ILE A 91 -11.60 7.00 3.96
C ILE A 91 -11.63 6.66 2.47
N GLY A 92 -11.85 7.65 1.61
CA GLY A 92 -11.89 7.48 0.15
C GLY A 92 -10.61 6.83 -0.38
N ILE A 93 -9.45 7.40 -0.09
CA ILE A 93 -8.19 6.89 -0.64
C ILE A 93 -7.65 5.67 0.13
N CYS A 94 -7.72 5.68 1.47
CA CYS A 94 -7.08 4.65 2.27
C CYS A 94 -7.90 3.36 2.41
N LEU A 95 -9.21 3.39 2.12
CA LEU A 95 -10.08 2.21 2.26
C LEU A 95 -10.91 1.94 1.00
N ILE A 96 -11.69 2.93 0.53
CA ILE A 96 -12.63 2.71 -0.59
C ILE A 96 -11.85 2.41 -1.88
N ALA A 97 -10.80 3.19 -2.18
CA ALA A 97 -9.96 2.97 -3.35
C ALA A 97 -9.27 1.59 -3.31
N VAL A 98 -8.68 1.22 -2.17
CA VAL A 98 -8.08 -0.11 -1.97
C VAL A 98 -9.09 -1.21 -2.24
N THR A 99 -10.31 -1.08 -1.70
CA THR A 99 -11.37 -2.08 -1.90
C THR A 99 -11.78 -2.17 -3.37
N ASN A 100 -11.93 -1.04 -4.07
CA ASN A 100 -12.28 -1.01 -5.48
C ASN A 100 -11.18 -1.61 -6.37
N CYS A 101 -9.89 -1.32 -6.08
CA CYS A 101 -8.78 -1.95 -6.77
C CYS A 101 -8.80 -3.48 -6.56
N MET A 102 -8.96 -3.95 -5.32
CA MET A 102 -9.06 -5.37 -5.02
C MET A 102 -10.18 -6.08 -5.79
N ILE A 103 -11.33 -5.43 -5.97
CA ILE A 103 -12.44 -5.99 -6.75
C ILE A 103 -11.99 -6.29 -8.18
N GLU A 104 -11.32 -5.36 -8.84
CA GLU A 104 -10.88 -5.54 -10.22
C GLU A 104 -9.66 -6.47 -10.33
N GLU A 105 -8.73 -6.40 -9.40
CA GLU A 105 -7.58 -7.31 -9.27
C GLU A 105 -8.03 -8.77 -9.19
N ILE A 106 -8.94 -9.06 -8.27
CA ILE A 106 -9.45 -10.41 -8.03
C ILE A 106 -10.18 -10.94 -9.26
N LYS A 107 -10.93 -10.12 -10.00
CA LYS A 107 -11.59 -10.55 -11.24
C LYS A 107 -10.58 -11.10 -12.25
N ILE A 108 -9.48 -10.37 -12.50
CA ILE A 108 -8.44 -10.78 -13.43
C ILE A 108 -7.69 -12.01 -12.90
N MET A 109 -7.30 -12.00 -11.62
CA MET A 109 -6.56 -13.09 -11.00
C MET A 109 -7.35 -14.40 -10.97
N LYS A 110 -8.67 -14.34 -10.78
CA LYS A 110 -9.55 -15.53 -10.88
C LYS A 110 -9.54 -16.15 -12.27
N GLU A 111 -9.58 -15.34 -13.30
CA GLU A 111 -9.52 -15.85 -14.68
C GLU A 111 -8.16 -16.51 -14.99
N ASN A 112 -7.09 -15.99 -14.40
CA ASN A 112 -5.74 -16.53 -14.57
C ASN A 112 -5.43 -17.74 -13.66
N GLY A 113 -6.24 -17.99 -12.64
CA GLY A 113 -6.01 -19.06 -11.64
C GLY A 113 -4.80 -18.81 -10.74
N PHE A 114 -4.34 -17.55 -10.60
CA PHE A 114 -3.24 -17.14 -9.75
C PHE A 114 -3.35 -15.67 -9.36
N GLY A 115 -2.96 -15.32 -8.13
CA GLY A 115 -2.85 -13.93 -7.69
C GLY A 115 -2.21 -13.77 -6.32
N ARG A 116 -1.52 -12.65 -6.12
CA ARG A 116 -0.96 -12.21 -4.85
C ARG A 116 -1.28 -10.73 -4.64
N ILE A 117 -2.08 -10.44 -3.64
CA ILE A 117 -2.46 -9.06 -3.28
C ILE A 117 -1.82 -8.71 -1.95
N VAL A 118 -1.13 -7.57 -1.90
CA VAL A 118 -0.57 -7.02 -0.66
C VAL A 118 -1.10 -5.60 -0.46
N ASN A 119 -1.92 -5.43 0.57
CA ASN A 119 -2.47 -4.14 0.96
C ASN A 119 -1.56 -3.45 1.97
N THR A 120 -1.35 -2.15 1.83
CA THR A 120 -0.63 -1.37 2.84
C THR A 120 -1.63 -0.79 3.86
N THR A 121 -1.65 -1.40 5.05
CA THR A 121 -2.31 -0.80 6.21
C THR A 121 -1.32 0.13 6.95
N SER A 122 -1.21 0.04 8.25
CA SER A 122 -0.31 0.83 9.12
C SER A 122 -0.33 0.22 10.51
N GLY A 123 0.60 0.58 11.39
CA GLY A 123 0.42 0.39 12.83
C GLY A 123 -0.91 0.98 13.33
N ALA A 124 -1.40 2.06 12.69
CA ALA A 124 -2.72 2.64 12.92
C ALA A 124 -3.90 1.74 12.53
N GLY A 125 -3.68 0.67 11.79
CA GLY A 125 -4.67 -0.37 11.51
C GLY A 125 -4.71 -1.48 12.56
N LEU A 126 -3.79 -1.46 13.51
CA LEU A 126 -3.67 -2.45 14.59
C LEU A 126 -3.88 -1.81 15.97
N LEU A 127 -3.63 -0.53 16.10
CA LEU A 127 -3.68 0.24 17.34
C LEU A 127 -4.46 1.54 17.15
N GLY A 128 -5.05 2.05 18.23
CA GLY A 128 -5.53 3.43 18.28
C GLY A 128 -4.35 4.41 18.44
N ILE A 129 -4.31 5.44 17.60
CA ILE A 129 -3.32 6.51 17.69
C ILE A 129 -4.01 7.82 18.00
N LYS A 130 -3.62 8.47 19.10
CA LYS A 130 -4.20 9.75 19.53
C LYS A 130 -4.11 10.79 18.39
N GLY A 131 -5.22 11.44 18.09
CA GLY A 131 -5.32 12.45 17.04
C GLY A 131 -5.44 11.91 15.62
N ASN A 132 -5.48 10.58 15.42
CA ASN A 132 -5.54 9.96 14.10
C ASN A 132 -6.77 9.07 13.90
N SER A 133 -7.90 9.41 14.55
CA SER A 133 -9.09 8.56 14.58
C SER A 133 -9.59 8.15 13.19
N VAL A 134 -9.66 9.09 12.25
CA VAL A 134 -10.13 8.84 10.88
C VAL A 134 -9.19 7.91 10.13
N TYR A 135 -7.88 8.15 10.24
CA TYR A 135 -6.86 7.31 9.62
C TYR A 135 -6.83 5.90 10.22
N CYS A 136 -6.95 5.79 11.55
CA CYS A 136 -7.09 4.50 12.23
C CYS A 136 -8.32 3.75 11.70
N ALA A 137 -9.47 4.40 11.57
CA ALA A 137 -10.68 3.76 11.04
C ALA A 137 -10.46 3.22 9.63
N ALA A 138 -9.85 4.02 8.73
CA ALA A 138 -9.55 3.58 7.37
C ALA A 138 -8.62 2.35 7.36
N LYS A 139 -7.51 2.41 8.13
CA LYS A 139 -6.49 1.34 8.13
C LYS A 139 -6.95 0.08 8.85
N HIS A 140 -7.82 0.17 9.87
CA HIS A 140 -8.54 -0.99 10.42
C HIS A 140 -9.51 -1.59 9.39
N GLY A 141 -10.17 -0.76 8.57
CA GLY A 141 -11.00 -1.21 7.46
C GLY A 141 -10.21 -2.03 6.44
N VAL A 142 -8.98 -1.62 6.10
CA VAL A 142 -8.08 -2.40 5.23
C VAL A 142 -7.75 -3.75 5.84
N VAL A 143 -7.50 -3.83 7.15
CA VAL A 143 -7.30 -5.11 7.85
C VAL A 143 -8.53 -6.01 7.71
N GLY A 144 -9.72 -5.43 7.91
CA GLY A 144 -10.99 -6.17 7.81
C GLY A 144 -11.21 -6.74 6.40
N VAL A 145 -11.11 -5.90 5.37
CA VAL A 145 -11.35 -6.34 3.98
C VAL A 145 -10.28 -7.34 3.51
N THR A 146 -9.01 -7.18 3.93
CA THR A 146 -7.93 -8.13 3.64
C THR A 146 -8.25 -9.53 4.17
N LYS A 147 -8.62 -9.63 5.45
CA LYS A 147 -8.93 -10.91 6.10
C LYS A 147 -10.17 -11.58 5.51
N ALA A 148 -11.22 -10.83 5.27
CA ALA A 148 -12.46 -11.36 4.71
C ALA A 148 -12.25 -11.88 3.29
N ALA A 149 -11.65 -11.06 2.42
CA ALA A 149 -11.37 -11.46 1.04
C ALA A 149 -10.37 -12.63 0.96
N ALA A 150 -9.39 -12.73 1.87
CA ALA A 150 -8.49 -13.88 1.92
C ALA A 150 -9.24 -15.20 2.12
N LEU A 151 -10.30 -15.20 2.92
CA LEU A 151 -11.16 -16.38 3.13
C LEU A 151 -12.01 -16.69 1.90
N ASP A 152 -12.58 -15.64 1.26
CA ASP A 152 -13.45 -15.81 0.10
C ASP A 152 -12.73 -16.47 -1.09
N TYR A 153 -11.43 -16.21 -1.24
CA TYR A 153 -10.63 -16.67 -2.39
C TYR A 153 -9.56 -17.71 -2.06
N ALA A 154 -9.58 -18.28 -0.86
CA ALA A 154 -8.57 -19.25 -0.40
C ALA A 154 -8.42 -20.48 -1.32
N THR A 155 -9.48 -20.89 -2.03
CA THR A 155 -9.46 -22.02 -2.97
C THR A 155 -9.09 -21.63 -4.40
N SER A 156 -8.86 -20.34 -4.67
CA SER A 156 -8.64 -19.81 -6.02
C SER A 156 -7.16 -19.62 -6.35
N ASN A 157 -6.23 -20.12 -5.53
CA ASN A 157 -4.79 -19.84 -5.64
C ASN A 157 -4.47 -18.33 -5.61
N ILE A 158 -5.28 -17.56 -4.89
CA ILE A 158 -5.09 -16.14 -4.65
C ILE A 158 -4.83 -15.96 -3.15
N THR A 159 -3.70 -15.32 -2.81
CA THR A 159 -3.45 -14.90 -1.44
C THR A 159 -3.60 -13.40 -1.31
N ILE A 160 -4.25 -12.97 -0.24
CA ILE A 160 -4.52 -11.56 0.05
C ILE A 160 -4.01 -11.27 1.47
N ASN A 161 -2.96 -10.46 1.55
CA ASN A 161 -2.29 -10.13 2.78
C ASN A 161 -2.17 -8.61 2.96
N ALA A 162 -1.79 -8.16 4.14
CA ALA A 162 -1.47 -6.77 4.39
C ALA A 162 -0.12 -6.63 5.07
N ILE A 163 0.55 -5.52 4.80
CA ILE A 163 1.71 -5.05 5.56
C ILE A 163 1.28 -3.85 6.41
N ALA A 164 1.81 -3.78 7.64
CA ALA A 164 1.54 -2.69 8.59
C ALA A 164 2.85 -1.97 8.91
N PRO A 165 3.23 -0.94 8.12
CA PRO A 165 4.42 -0.17 8.37
C PRO A 165 4.37 0.57 9.70
N GLY A 166 5.53 0.66 10.37
CA GLY A 166 5.81 1.67 11.39
C GLY A 166 6.14 3.03 10.77
N THR A 167 6.96 3.82 11.46
CA THR A 167 7.43 5.11 10.92
C THR A 167 8.58 4.87 9.95
N ILE A 168 8.36 5.23 8.68
CA ILE A 168 9.28 4.96 7.57
C ILE A 168 9.86 6.26 7.04
N GLU A 169 11.14 6.25 6.72
CA GLU A 169 11.90 7.35 6.14
C GLU A 169 11.42 7.63 4.70
N THR A 170 10.38 8.46 4.58
CA THR A 170 9.79 8.92 3.30
C THR A 170 10.18 10.36 3.04
N GLU A 171 9.94 10.87 1.82
CA GLU A 171 10.14 12.30 1.50
C GLU A 171 9.43 13.21 2.53
N LEU A 172 8.19 12.86 2.90
CA LEU A 172 7.40 13.61 3.88
C LEU A 172 8.05 13.60 5.27
N VAL A 173 8.51 12.43 5.75
CA VAL A 173 9.14 12.33 7.07
C VAL A 173 10.51 12.99 7.05
N ASN A 174 11.26 12.87 5.94
CA ASN A 174 12.55 13.53 5.79
C ASN A 174 12.44 15.06 5.78
N SER A 175 11.37 15.62 5.22
CA SER A 175 11.16 17.08 5.27
C SER A 175 11.01 17.61 6.70
N LEU A 176 10.61 16.78 7.65
CA LEU A 176 10.56 17.16 9.08
C LEU A 176 11.94 17.45 9.66
N LYS A 177 13.03 16.89 9.09
CA LYS A 177 14.40 17.21 9.54
C LYS A 177 14.68 18.71 9.50
N GLU A 178 14.16 19.40 8.50
CA GLU A 178 14.38 20.83 8.29
C GLU A 178 13.27 21.69 8.92
N ILE A 179 12.01 21.23 8.82
CA ILE A 179 10.84 22.03 9.22
C ILE A 179 10.54 21.89 10.71
N ALA A 180 10.72 20.68 11.29
CA ALA A 180 10.38 20.36 12.67
C ALA A 180 11.33 19.28 13.22
N PRO A 181 12.62 19.62 13.49
CA PRO A 181 13.63 18.64 13.92
C PRO A 181 13.24 17.83 15.18
N ASP A 182 12.56 18.48 16.13
CA ASP A 182 12.09 17.80 17.35
C ASP A 182 11.03 16.73 17.04
N ALA A 183 10.12 17.00 16.07
CA ALA A 183 9.13 16.01 15.65
C ALA A 183 9.79 14.84 14.91
N TYR A 184 10.83 15.11 14.11
CA TYR A 184 11.62 14.05 13.47
C TYR A 184 12.30 13.17 14.50
N LYS A 185 12.98 13.78 15.48
CA LYS A 185 13.65 13.05 16.57
C LYS A 185 12.65 12.22 17.38
N GLN A 186 11.50 12.78 17.70
CA GLN A 186 10.42 12.05 18.39
C GLN A 186 9.93 10.85 17.55
N ALA A 187 9.86 10.99 16.24
CA ALA A 187 9.50 9.90 15.33
C ALA A 187 10.55 8.77 15.36
N GLU A 188 11.86 9.09 15.39
CA GLU A 188 12.92 8.10 15.56
C GLU A 188 12.84 7.41 16.93
N GLU A 189 12.73 8.17 18.00
CA GLU A 189 12.65 7.65 19.39
C GLU A 189 11.39 6.82 19.65
N SER A 190 10.32 7.02 18.85
CA SER A 190 9.10 6.23 18.98
C SER A 190 9.25 4.80 18.47
N ASN A 191 10.25 4.51 17.65
CA ASN A 191 10.56 3.17 17.20
C ASN A 191 11.42 2.42 18.24
N PRO A 192 11.08 1.20 18.61
CA PRO A 192 11.89 0.41 19.56
C PRO A 192 13.36 0.22 19.15
N SER A 193 13.67 0.24 17.84
CA SER A 193 15.03 0.16 17.32
C SER A 193 15.82 1.48 17.41
N GLY A 194 15.17 2.59 17.76
CA GLY A 194 15.80 3.92 17.82
C GLY A 194 16.11 4.54 16.47
N HIS A 195 15.56 4.01 15.38
CA HIS A 195 15.71 4.56 14.02
C HIS A 195 14.44 4.34 13.18
N LEU A 196 14.27 5.12 12.14
CA LEU A 196 13.19 4.94 11.18
C LEU A 196 13.42 3.70 10.30
N GLY A 197 12.32 3.03 9.91
CA GLY A 197 12.39 2.01 8.87
C GLY A 197 12.67 2.65 7.51
N LYS A 198 13.21 1.88 6.57
CA LYS A 198 13.47 2.32 5.20
C LYS A 198 12.34 1.86 4.26
N PRO A 199 12.08 2.57 3.16
CA PRO A 199 11.14 2.11 2.13
C PRO A 199 11.43 0.69 1.63
N GLU A 200 12.72 0.29 1.61
CA GLU A 200 13.16 -1.05 1.22
C GLU A 200 12.68 -2.14 2.20
N ASP A 201 12.56 -1.85 3.50
CA ASP A 201 12.07 -2.80 4.49
C ASP A 201 10.61 -3.19 4.19
N ILE A 202 9.81 -2.20 3.82
CA ILE A 202 8.42 -2.39 3.42
C ILE A 202 8.33 -3.15 2.09
N ALA A 203 9.17 -2.79 1.13
CA ALA A 203 9.19 -3.43 -0.17
C ALA A 203 9.65 -4.90 -0.09
N ASN A 204 10.62 -5.23 0.77
CA ASN A 204 11.06 -6.59 1.05
C ASN A 204 9.93 -7.45 1.62
N ALA A 205 9.17 -6.92 2.59
CA ALA A 205 8.03 -7.63 3.15
C ALA A 205 6.93 -7.89 2.10
N ALA A 206 6.65 -6.91 1.23
CA ALA A 206 5.70 -7.08 0.14
C ALA A 206 6.15 -8.16 -0.86
N VAL A 207 7.43 -8.15 -1.24
CA VAL A 207 8.00 -9.18 -2.13
C VAL A 207 7.91 -10.56 -1.48
N PHE A 208 8.32 -10.70 -0.21
CA PHE A 208 8.23 -11.95 0.54
C PHE A 208 6.82 -12.55 0.51
N LEU A 209 5.79 -11.73 0.71
CA LEU A 209 4.39 -12.19 0.67
C LEU A 209 3.92 -12.59 -0.75
N CYS A 210 4.65 -12.21 -1.80
CA CYS A 210 4.36 -12.57 -3.19
C CYS A 210 5.13 -13.80 -3.69
N GLU A 211 6.14 -14.27 -2.97
CA GLU A 211 6.93 -15.43 -3.37
C GLU A 211 6.12 -16.73 -3.29
N ASP A 212 6.44 -17.70 -4.13
CA ASP A 212 5.78 -19.02 -4.12
C ASP A 212 5.95 -19.73 -2.77
N ALA A 213 7.09 -19.52 -2.11
CA ALA A 213 7.36 -20.03 -0.77
C ALA A 213 6.38 -19.50 0.29
N SER A 214 5.72 -18.39 0.04
CA SER A 214 4.72 -17.76 0.91
C SER A 214 3.27 -18.14 0.55
N SER A 215 3.07 -19.10 -0.35
CA SER A 215 1.73 -19.47 -0.86
C SER A 215 0.74 -19.96 0.20
N PHE A 216 1.22 -20.36 1.37
CA PHE A 216 0.37 -20.76 2.51
C PHE A 216 0.12 -19.61 3.51
N ILE A 217 0.65 -18.40 3.23
CA ILE A 217 0.42 -17.20 4.03
C ILE A 217 -0.75 -16.43 3.40
N ASN A 218 -1.91 -16.45 4.05
CA ASN A 218 -3.12 -15.81 3.55
C ASN A 218 -3.91 -15.16 4.69
N GLY A 219 -4.37 -13.93 4.50
CA GLY A 219 -5.09 -13.14 5.50
C GLY A 219 -4.21 -12.57 6.63
N VAL A 220 -2.87 -12.63 6.50
CA VAL A 220 -1.98 -12.06 7.50
C VAL A 220 -1.95 -10.54 7.41
N VAL A 221 -1.80 -9.91 8.57
CA VAL A 221 -1.38 -8.50 8.67
C VAL A 221 0.01 -8.52 9.28
N LEU A 222 1.02 -8.28 8.47
CA LEU A 222 2.43 -8.36 8.85
C LEU A 222 2.94 -6.99 9.32
N PRO A 223 3.21 -6.78 10.61
CA PRO A 223 3.87 -5.55 11.07
C PRO A 223 5.30 -5.48 10.54
N VAL A 224 5.68 -4.33 10.00
CA VAL A 224 7.04 -4.01 9.56
C VAL A 224 7.41 -2.69 10.24
N ASP A 225 7.67 -2.75 11.54
CA ASP A 225 7.62 -1.59 12.44
C ASP A 225 8.64 -1.67 13.60
N SER A 226 9.63 -2.53 13.49
CA SER A 226 10.63 -2.77 14.53
C SER A 226 10.05 -3.12 15.92
N GLY A 227 8.82 -3.68 15.96
CA GLY A 227 8.17 -4.09 17.21
C GLY A 227 7.30 -3.01 17.85
N CYS A 228 7.00 -1.91 17.17
CA CYS A 228 6.16 -0.83 17.70
C CYS A 228 4.79 -1.32 18.22
N VAL A 229 4.18 -2.28 17.55
CA VAL A 229 2.86 -2.81 17.94
C VAL A 229 2.95 -4.02 18.87
N ALA A 230 4.12 -4.61 19.05
CA ALA A 230 4.30 -5.84 19.84
C ALA A 230 4.22 -5.59 21.37
N GLY A 231 4.49 -4.39 21.80
CA GLY A 231 4.55 -4.01 23.22
C GLY A 231 3.42 -3.07 23.68
N LYS A 232 2.35 -2.95 22.91
CA LYS A 232 1.23 -2.03 23.22
C LYS A 232 -0.10 -2.78 23.27
#